data_25338cbcf15448b771f467943b257582
#
_entry.id   25338cbcf15448b771f467943b257582
#
_cell.length_a   1.000
_cell.length_b   1.000
_cell.length_c   1.000
_cell.angle_alpha   90.00
_cell.angle_beta   90.00
_cell.angle_gamma   90.00
#
_symmetry.space_group_name_H-M   'P 1'
#
loop_
_entity.id
_entity.type
_entity.pdbx_description
1 polymer ?
#
loop_
_entity_poly.entity_id
_entity_poly.type
_entity_poly.pdbx_seq_one_letter_code
_entity_poly.pdbx_strand_id
1 'polypeptide(L)'
;PAPHIPGKTVRNDLVNLLDLSATTLAWGGVKQPDWYEGQDLFDKDSTPRAFIASAKDRLDHTIDRVRTIRTDRYRYTRNYKTDRIFLQPQYRDKQPYVKNLRELYASGKLSPKLTEIYFGERPAEEFHDLKNDPSQLNNLIADPKLTKSVERHRKLLAQWLAKGDAGEGEESNEELAF
;
A
#
# COMPACT_ATOMS: atom_id res chain seq x y z
N PRO A 1 17.97 2.59 -28.24
CA PRO A 1 17.88 1.13 -28.15
C PRO A 1 17.59 0.76 -26.71
N ALA A 2 16.53 -0.05 -26.49
CA ALA A 2 16.24 -0.54 -25.16
C ALA A 2 17.47 -1.31 -24.61
N PRO A 3 17.82 -1.15 -23.33
CA PRO A 3 18.91 -1.89 -22.75
C PRO A 3 18.63 -3.39 -22.86
N HIS A 4 19.68 -4.19 -23.07
CA HIS A 4 19.54 -5.64 -23.08
C HIS A 4 19.06 -6.13 -21.72
N ILE A 5 17.80 -6.53 -21.65
CA ILE A 5 17.23 -7.15 -20.47
C ILE A 5 17.49 -8.65 -20.56
N PRO A 6 18.30 -9.23 -19.65
CA PRO A 6 18.51 -10.67 -19.64
C PRO A 6 17.16 -11.39 -19.48
N GLY A 7 16.84 -12.28 -20.41
CA GLY A 7 15.62 -13.08 -20.33
C GLY A 7 15.62 -13.96 -19.07
N LYS A 8 14.43 -14.24 -18.56
CA LYS A 8 14.22 -15.12 -17.38
C LYS A 8 14.85 -14.60 -16.07
N THR A 9 15.03 -13.28 -15.93
CA THR A 9 15.55 -12.66 -14.72
C THR A 9 14.40 -12.16 -13.85
N VAL A 10 14.47 -12.41 -12.55
CA VAL A 10 13.54 -11.86 -11.54
C VAL A 10 14.32 -10.90 -10.67
N ARG A 11 13.82 -9.68 -10.50
CA ARG A 11 14.34 -8.70 -9.54
C ARG A 11 13.48 -8.72 -8.28
N ASN A 12 14.12 -8.64 -7.13
CA ASN A 12 13.43 -8.64 -5.81
C ASN A 12 13.57 -7.30 -5.08
N ASP A 13 14.16 -6.30 -5.71
CA ASP A 13 14.28 -4.96 -5.17
C ASP A 13 12.91 -4.25 -5.08
N LEU A 14 12.85 -3.25 -4.22
CA LEU A 14 11.64 -2.45 -4.04
C LEU A 14 11.44 -1.53 -5.24
N VAL A 15 10.31 -1.70 -5.91
CA VAL A 15 9.92 -0.92 -7.09
C VAL A 15 8.60 -0.19 -6.83
N ASN A 16 8.54 1.10 -7.20
CA ASN A 16 7.32 1.90 -7.22
C ASN A 16 6.78 1.97 -8.66
N LEU A 17 5.48 2.22 -8.82
CA LEU A 17 4.89 2.44 -10.15
C LEU A 17 5.48 3.68 -10.86
N LEU A 18 5.92 4.69 -10.12
CA LEU A 18 6.66 5.84 -10.66
C LEU A 18 7.94 5.42 -11.39
N ASP A 19 8.57 4.33 -10.96
CA ASP A 19 9.81 3.84 -11.58
C ASP A 19 9.57 3.30 -13.00
N LEU A 20 8.37 2.77 -13.29
CA LEU A 20 8.01 2.34 -14.63
C LEU A 20 7.92 3.50 -15.60
N SER A 21 7.31 4.61 -15.20
CA SER A 21 7.25 5.81 -16.03
C SER A 21 8.60 6.50 -16.18
N ALA A 22 9.41 6.56 -15.11
CA ALA A 22 10.80 7.04 -15.19
C ALA A 22 11.62 6.22 -16.19
N THR A 23 11.52 4.89 -16.12
CA THR A 23 12.18 3.98 -17.06
C THR A 23 11.70 4.20 -18.50
N THR A 24 10.39 4.42 -18.68
CA THR A 24 9.84 4.69 -20.02
C THR A 24 10.38 6.00 -20.59
N LEU A 25 10.48 7.06 -19.79
CA LEU A 25 11.09 8.33 -20.20
C LEU A 25 12.55 8.14 -20.59
N ALA A 26 13.33 7.43 -19.78
CA ALA A 26 14.74 7.15 -20.06
C ALA A 26 14.91 6.37 -21.38
N TRP A 27 14.08 5.36 -21.65
CA TRP A 27 14.12 4.61 -22.91
C TRP A 27 13.69 5.44 -24.11
N GLY A 28 12.81 6.43 -23.92
CA GLY A 28 12.44 7.40 -24.93
C GLY A 28 13.48 8.50 -25.16
N GLY A 29 14.58 8.50 -24.41
CA GLY A 29 15.60 9.56 -24.47
C GLY A 29 15.11 10.91 -23.91
N VAL A 30 14.05 10.89 -23.12
CA VAL A 30 13.47 12.08 -22.49
C VAL A 30 14.09 12.29 -21.11
N LYS A 31 14.63 13.49 -20.87
CA LYS A 31 15.14 13.84 -19.54
C LYS A 31 14.01 13.89 -18.53
N GLN A 32 14.18 13.17 -17.44
CA GLN A 32 13.24 13.20 -16.32
C GLN A 32 13.24 14.59 -15.65
N PRO A 33 12.07 15.16 -15.33
CA PRO A 33 12.00 16.41 -14.56
C PRO A 33 12.59 16.26 -13.16
N ASP A 34 13.21 17.32 -12.63
CA ASP A 34 13.90 17.28 -11.34
C ASP A 34 12.97 17.02 -10.14
N TRP A 35 11.68 17.32 -10.28
CA TRP A 35 10.65 17.06 -9.26
C TRP A 35 10.10 15.63 -9.28
N TYR A 36 10.48 14.82 -10.28
CA TYR A 36 9.93 13.48 -10.45
C TYR A 36 10.68 12.46 -9.61
N GLU A 37 9.98 11.74 -8.74
CA GLU A 37 10.57 10.82 -7.75
C GLU A 37 10.82 9.38 -8.27
N GLY A 38 10.36 9.06 -9.47
CA GLY A 38 10.61 7.75 -10.09
C GLY A 38 12.09 7.56 -10.42
N GLN A 39 12.55 6.33 -10.44
CA GLN A 39 13.92 5.93 -10.79
C GLN A 39 13.89 5.04 -12.03
N ASP A 40 14.84 5.26 -12.97
CA ASP A 40 15.03 4.31 -14.06
C ASP A 40 15.51 2.96 -13.48
N LEU A 41 14.72 1.92 -13.69
CA LEU A 41 15.00 0.57 -13.18
C LEU A 41 16.26 -0.07 -13.81
N PHE A 42 16.76 0.46 -14.91
CA PHE A 42 17.91 -0.06 -15.62
C PHE A 42 19.13 0.86 -15.54
N ASP A 43 19.02 1.97 -14.83
CA ASP A 43 20.16 2.82 -14.50
C ASP A 43 21.08 2.07 -13.52
N LYS A 44 22.32 1.87 -13.94
CA LYS A 44 23.34 1.17 -13.14
C LYS A 44 23.78 1.96 -11.91
N ASP A 45 23.59 3.27 -11.94
CA ASP A 45 23.97 4.19 -10.87
C ASP A 45 22.79 4.43 -9.91
N SER A 46 21.63 3.83 -10.16
CA SER A 46 20.46 3.97 -9.29
C SER A 46 20.70 3.35 -7.91
N THR A 47 20.32 4.09 -6.86
CA THR A 47 20.37 3.59 -5.48
C THR A 47 19.13 2.78 -5.16
N PRO A 48 19.28 1.51 -4.71
CA PRO A 48 18.14 0.71 -4.28
C PRO A 48 17.31 1.41 -3.20
N ARG A 49 15.99 1.36 -3.34
CA ARG A 49 15.09 1.98 -2.36
C ARG A 49 15.15 1.24 -1.03
N ALA A 50 15.34 2.00 0.06
CA ALA A 50 15.27 1.45 1.42
C ALA A 50 13.82 1.11 1.83
N PHE A 51 12.85 1.80 1.25
CA PHE A 51 11.41 1.57 1.43
C PHE A 51 10.62 2.18 0.27
N ILE A 52 9.39 1.74 0.14
CA ILE A 52 8.36 2.40 -0.69
C ILE A 52 7.19 2.81 0.20
N ALA A 53 6.57 3.94 -0.15
CA ALA A 53 5.36 4.42 0.49
C ALA A 53 4.16 4.28 -0.45
N SER A 54 2.99 4.11 0.13
CA SER A 54 1.71 4.11 -0.59
C SER A 54 0.65 4.84 0.22
N ALA A 55 -0.22 5.54 -0.47
CA ALA A 55 -1.34 6.28 0.11
C ALA A 55 -2.65 5.83 -0.53
N LYS A 56 -3.71 5.87 0.26
CA LYS A 56 -5.09 5.73 -0.18
C LYS A 56 -5.96 6.71 0.60
N ASP A 57 -6.66 7.58 -0.08
CA ASP A 57 -7.63 8.52 0.50
C ASP A 57 -9.05 8.23 0.05
N ARG A 58 -9.20 7.55 -1.09
CA ARG A 58 -10.49 7.09 -1.62
C ARG A 58 -10.37 5.71 -2.26
N LEU A 59 -11.50 5.03 -2.33
CA LEU A 59 -11.76 3.95 -3.27
C LEU A 59 -13.12 4.25 -3.92
N ASP A 60 -13.09 4.91 -5.09
CA ASP A 60 -14.28 5.42 -5.75
C ASP A 60 -15.01 6.45 -4.86
N HIS A 61 -16.31 6.30 -4.59
CA HIS A 61 -17.08 7.16 -3.69
C HIS A 61 -16.79 6.94 -2.19
N THR A 62 -16.02 5.91 -1.86
CA THR A 62 -15.76 5.58 -0.44
C THR A 62 -14.50 6.26 0.06
N ILE A 63 -14.68 7.15 1.02
CA ILE A 63 -13.58 7.88 1.65
C ILE A 63 -12.86 6.96 2.63
N ASP A 64 -11.54 7.04 2.60
CA ASP A 64 -10.65 6.36 3.53
C ASP A 64 -9.43 7.25 3.80
N ARG A 65 -8.54 6.85 4.68
CA ARG A 65 -7.19 7.40 4.79
C ARG A 65 -6.26 6.31 5.31
N VAL A 66 -5.40 5.83 4.43
CA VAL A 66 -4.43 4.78 4.73
C VAL A 66 -3.07 5.20 4.21
N ARG A 67 -2.05 4.98 5.01
CA ARG A 67 -0.65 5.17 4.63
C ARG A 67 0.13 3.91 4.92
N THR A 68 1.01 3.54 4.01
CA THR A 68 1.75 2.28 4.11
C THR A 68 3.22 2.53 3.83
N ILE A 69 4.07 1.91 4.63
CA ILE A 69 5.52 1.78 4.39
C ILE A 69 5.83 0.31 4.18
N ARG A 70 6.49 -0.02 3.08
CA ARG A 70 7.01 -1.35 2.79
C ARG A 70 8.52 -1.31 2.68
N THR A 71 9.19 -2.16 3.44
CA THR A 71 10.60 -2.52 3.26
C THR A 71 10.69 -3.89 2.57
N ASP A 72 11.87 -4.42 2.37
CA ASP A 72 12.09 -5.75 1.77
C ASP A 72 11.33 -6.87 2.50
N ARG A 73 11.26 -6.81 3.83
CA ARG A 73 10.65 -7.85 4.66
C ARG A 73 9.32 -7.48 5.27
N TYR A 74 9.13 -6.22 5.68
CA TYR A 74 7.97 -5.82 6.48
C TYR A 74 7.10 -4.80 5.77
N ARG A 75 5.81 -4.87 6.07
CA ARG A 75 4.84 -3.85 5.71
C ARG A 75 4.20 -3.30 6.97
N TYR A 76 4.24 -1.98 7.11
CA TYR A 76 3.54 -1.22 8.12
C TYR A 76 2.42 -0.44 7.47
N THR A 77 1.23 -0.49 8.05
CA THR A 77 0.06 0.27 7.60
C THR A 77 -0.50 1.09 8.73
N ARG A 78 -0.78 2.36 8.48
CA ARG A 78 -1.53 3.25 9.36
C ARG A 78 -2.92 3.48 8.76
N ASN A 79 -3.95 3.09 9.50
CA ASN A 79 -5.35 3.35 9.21
C ASN A 79 -5.81 4.54 10.05
N TYR A 80 -6.17 5.65 9.43
CA TYR A 80 -6.61 6.86 10.14
C TYR A 80 -8.11 6.82 10.45
N LYS A 81 -8.89 6.13 9.62
CA LYS A 81 -10.33 5.98 9.79
C LYS A 81 -10.62 4.55 10.26
N THR A 82 -10.75 4.38 11.58
CA THR A 82 -10.98 3.08 12.24
C THR A 82 -12.46 2.80 12.53
N ASP A 83 -13.33 3.77 12.28
CA ASP A 83 -14.77 3.73 12.46
C ASP A 83 -15.51 2.87 11.42
N ARG A 84 -14.78 2.22 10.53
CA ARG A 84 -15.29 1.47 9.38
C ARG A 84 -14.55 0.15 9.17
N ILE A 85 -15.25 -0.84 8.61
CA ILE A 85 -14.66 -2.14 8.27
C ILE A 85 -13.71 -2.02 7.07
N PHE A 86 -12.91 -3.07 6.82
CA PHE A 86 -12.01 -3.10 5.65
C PHE A 86 -12.80 -3.20 4.34
N LEU A 87 -13.80 -4.10 4.25
CA LEU A 87 -14.61 -4.30 3.06
C LEU A 87 -15.76 -3.28 2.99
N GLN A 88 -15.42 -2.00 2.81
CA GLN A 88 -16.39 -0.93 2.61
C GLN A 88 -17.14 -1.07 1.28
N PRO A 89 -18.29 -0.39 1.10
CA PRO A 89 -18.95 -0.28 -0.20
C PRO A 89 -18.00 0.26 -1.27
N GLN A 90 -17.98 -0.35 -2.45
CA GLN A 90 -17.09 0.01 -3.53
C GLN A 90 -17.66 -0.41 -4.90
N TYR A 91 -17.10 0.14 -5.99
CA TYR A 91 -17.53 -0.20 -7.35
C TYR A 91 -17.42 -1.71 -7.69
N ARG A 92 -16.53 -2.45 -6.95
CA ARG A 92 -16.35 -3.90 -7.10
C ARG A 92 -17.44 -4.73 -6.43
N ASP A 93 -18.40 -4.14 -5.71
CA ASP A 93 -19.45 -4.88 -5.00
C ASP A 93 -20.32 -5.73 -5.95
N LYS A 94 -20.36 -5.36 -7.24
CA LYS A 94 -21.02 -6.15 -8.27
C LYS A 94 -20.22 -7.40 -8.71
N GLN A 95 -18.95 -7.50 -8.38
CA GLN A 95 -18.11 -8.63 -8.77
C GLN A 95 -18.48 -9.90 -8.01
N PRO A 96 -18.45 -11.07 -8.65
CA PRO A 96 -18.87 -12.34 -8.05
C PRO A 96 -18.15 -12.67 -6.74
N TYR A 97 -16.83 -12.42 -6.66
CA TYR A 97 -16.06 -12.73 -5.47
C TYR A 97 -16.43 -11.83 -4.27
N VAL A 98 -16.78 -10.56 -4.50
CA VAL A 98 -17.22 -9.65 -3.42
C VAL A 98 -18.60 -10.04 -2.93
N LYS A 99 -19.53 -10.35 -3.84
CA LYS A 99 -20.86 -10.87 -3.50
C LYS A 99 -20.75 -12.13 -2.66
N ASN A 100 -19.92 -13.08 -3.09
CA ASN A 100 -19.70 -14.34 -2.37
C ASN A 100 -19.13 -14.09 -0.96
N LEU A 101 -18.16 -13.18 -0.79
CA LEU A 101 -17.65 -12.81 0.53
C LEU A 101 -18.76 -12.28 1.46
N ARG A 102 -19.62 -11.38 0.96
CA ARG A 102 -20.73 -10.81 1.71
C ARG A 102 -21.80 -11.86 2.05
N GLU A 103 -22.13 -12.75 1.11
CA GLU A 103 -23.09 -13.84 1.29
C GLU A 103 -22.58 -14.87 2.32
N LEU A 104 -21.31 -15.27 2.25
CA LEU A 104 -20.69 -16.15 3.23
C LEU A 104 -20.64 -15.52 4.62
N TYR A 105 -20.36 -14.23 4.72
CA TYR A 105 -20.42 -13.51 5.99
C TYR A 105 -21.84 -13.47 6.54
N ALA A 106 -22.82 -13.05 5.75
CA ALA A 106 -24.23 -12.95 6.15
C ALA A 106 -24.82 -14.31 6.59
N SER A 107 -24.37 -15.42 5.97
CA SER A 107 -24.79 -16.78 6.33
C SER A 107 -23.99 -17.42 7.45
N GLY A 108 -23.00 -16.71 8.04
CA GLY A 108 -22.14 -17.24 9.09
C GLY A 108 -21.16 -18.33 8.63
N LYS A 109 -20.95 -18.48 7.32
CA LYS A 109 -20.08 -19.50 6.72
C LYS A 109 -18.69 -19.00 6.36
N LEU A 110 -18.42 -17.69 6.49
CA LEU A 110 -17.07 -17.15 6.28
C LEU A 110 -16.16 -17.62 7.41
N SER A 111 -14.92 -17.97 7.09
CA SER A 111 -13.97 -18.39 8.11
C SER A 111 -13.73 -17.27 9.15
N PRO A 112 -13.47 -17.62 10.43
CA PRO A 112 -13.24 -16.62 11.47
C PRO A 112 -12.14 -15.60 11.11
N LYS A 113 -11.08 -16.08 10.48
CA LYS A 113 -9.95 -15.21 10.07
C LYS A 113 -10.34 -14.20 8.99
N LEU A 114 -11.09 -14.63 7.99
CA LEU A 114 -11.57 -13.71 6.95
C LEU A 114 -12.67 -12.77 7.47
N THR A 115 -13.49 -13.26 8.41
CA THR A 115 -14.48 -12.42 9.11
C THR A 115 -13.77 -11.29 9.86
N GLU A 116 -12.75 -11.62 10.65
CA GLU A 116 -11.93 -10.62 11.36
C GLU A 116 -11.33 -9.58 10.40
N ILE A 117 -10.71 -10.02 9.30
CA ILE A 117 -10.01 -9.14 8.37
C ILE A 117 -10.99 -8.23 7.60
N TYR A 118 -12.06 -8.78 7.05
CA TYR A 118 -12.93 -8.03 6.14
C TYR A 118 -14.06 -7.28 6.81
N PHE A 119 -14.56 -7.81 7.95
CA PHE A 119 -15.78 -7.32 8.60
C PHE A 119 -15.58 -6.99 10.08
N GLY A 120 -14.40 -7.29 10.65
CA GLY A 120 -14.06 -6.97 12.04
C GLY A 120 -13.70 -5.50 12.23
N GLU A 121 -13.40 -5.15 13.48
CA GLU A 121 -12.87 -3.83 13.82
C GLU A 121 -11.55 -3.58 13.09
N ARG A 122 -11.44 -2.41 12.49
CA ARG A 122 -10.25 -2.03 11.74
C ARG A 122 -9.17 -1.54 12.70
N PRO A 123 -8.02 -2.20 12.79
CA PRO A 123 -6.93 -1.75 13.64
C PRO A 123 -6.36 -0.41 13.15
N ALA A 124 -5.97 0.47 14.07
CA ALA A 124 -5.32 1.73 13.73
C ALA A 124 -3.95 1.51 13.07
N GLU A 125 -3.29 0.42 13.41
CA GLU A 125 -1.97 0.07 12.88
C GLU A 125 -1.89 -1.42 12.57
N GLU A 126 -1.20 -1.74 11.49
CA GLU A 126 -0.91 -3.12 11.11
C GLU A 126 0.58 -3.28 10.79
N PHE A 127 1.13 -4.42 11.14
CA PHE A 127 2.50 -4.78 10.85
C PHE A 127 2.60 -6.24 10.41
N HIS A 128 3.09 -6.47 9.19
CA HIS A 128 3.12 -7.80 8.59
C HIS A 128 4.55 -8.19 8.18
N ASP A 129 4.91 -9.46 8.42
CA ASP A 129 6.16 -10.07 7.95
C ASP A 129 5.92 -10.74 6.59
N LEU A 130 6.21 -10.04 5.51
CA LEU A 130 5.93 -10.49 4.14
C LEU A 130 6.69 -11.75 3.74
N LYS A 131 7.78 -12.07 4.45
CA LYS A 131 8.56 -13.29 4.21
C LYS A 131 7.85 -14.53 4.77
N ASN A 132 7.30 -14.42 5.98
CA ASN A 132 6.69 -15.54 6.68
C ASN A 132 5.17 -15.57 6.51
N ASP A 133 4.55 -14.44 6.19
CA ASP A 133 3.12 -14.26 5.96
C ASP A 133 2.88 -13.40 4.70
N PRO A 134 3.14 -13.94 3.50
CA PRO A 134 2.95 -13.19 2.26
C PRO A 134 1.50 -12.79 2.01
N SER A 135 0.55 -13.50 2.61
CA SER A 135 -0.89 -13.17 2.54
C SER A 135 -1.34 -12.13 3.57
N GLN A 136 -0.46 -11.71 4.47
CA GLN A 136 -0.71 -10.66 5.46
C GLN A 136 -1.94 -10.94 6.34
N LEU A 137 -2.08 -12.18 6.77
CA LEU A 137 -3.21 -12.62 7.59
C LEU A 137 -3.02 -12.32 9.08
N ASN A 138 -1.76 -12.12 9.52
CA ASN A 138 -1.44 -11.96 10.94
C ASN A 138 -0.87 -10.56 11.20
N ASN A 139 -1.62 -9.75 11.94
CA ASN A 139 -1.15 -8.45 12.38
C ASN A 139 -0.20 -8.62 13.58
N LEU A 140 1.07 -8.30 13.39
CA LEU A 140 2.14 -8.43 14.39
C LEU A 140 2.43 -7.12 15.13
N ILE A 141 1.54 -6.13 15.05
CA ILE A 141 1.78 -4.79 15.64
C ILE A 141 2.04 -4.83 17.15
N ALA A 142 1.44 -5.79 17.84
CA ALA A 142 1.57 -5.98 19.29
C ALA A 142 2.68 -6.97 19.70
N ASP A 143 3.44 -7.54 18.75
CA ASP A 143 4.52 -8.47 19.09
C ASP A 143 5.71 -7.71 19.72
N PRO A 144 6.04 -7.99 21.01
CA PRO A 144 7.11 -7.29 21.71
C PRO A 144 8.49 -7.52 21.07
N LYS A 145 8.68 -8.61 20.35
CA LYS A 145 9.94 -8.91 19.64
C LYS A 145 10.15 -7.98 18.43
N LEU A 146 9.09 -7.38 17.93
CA LEU A 146 9.12 -6.53 16.74
C LEU A 146 9.01 -5.03 17.04
N THR A 147 8.95 -4.62 18.32
CA THR A 147 8.80 -3.22 18.74
C THR A 147 9.78 -2.28 18.03
N LYS A 148 11.06 -2.62 17.99
CA LYS A 148 12.07 -1.80 17.29
C LYS A 148 11.81 -1.67 15.79
N SER A 149 11.32 -2.74 15.15
CA SER A 149 10.99 -2.74 13.74
C SER A 149 9.75 -1.88 13.46
N VAL A 150 8.74 -1.99 14.29
CA VAL A 150 7.52 -1.15 14.22
C VAL A 150 7.90 0.33 14.38
N GLU A 151 8.68 0.69 15.40
CA GLU A 151 9.12 2.08 15.62
C GLU A 151 9.90 2.64 14.44
N ARG A 152 10.78 1.81 13.85
CA ARG A 152 11.50 2.21 12.63
C ARG A 152 10.53 2.56 11.50
N HIS A 153 9.50 1.73 11.27
CA HIS A 153 8.53 1.97 10.19
C HIS A 153 7.63 3.17 10.48
N ARG A 154 7.25 3.40 11.73
CA ARG A 154 6.56 4.64 12.15
C ARG A 154 7.40 5.89 11.83
N LYS A 155 8.71 5.85 12.11
CA LYS A 155 9.62 6.95 11.77
C LYS A 155 9.74 7.16 10.26
N LEU A 156 9.85 6.09 9.48
CA LEU A 156 9.88 6.18 8.02
C LEU A 156 8.59 6.79 7.47
N LEU A 157 7.43 6.40 8.02
CA LEU A 157 6.16 7.01 7.64
C LEU A 157 6.14 8.50 7.98
N ALA A 158 6.53 8.88 9.19
CA ALA A 158 6.57 10.28 9.60
C ALA A 158 7.49 11.13 8.71
N GLN A 159 8.65 10.60 8.34
CA GLN A 159 9.58 11.26 7.42
C GLN A 159 8.99 11.43 6.01
N TRP A 160 8.26 10.44 5.52
CA TRP A 160 7.61 10.52 4.22
C TRP A 160 6.46 11.52 4.22
N LEU A 161 5.61 11.49 5.26
CA LEU A 161 4.53 12.46 5.42
C LEU A 161 5.03 13.91 5.45
N ALA A 162 6.14 14.15 6.14
CA ALA A 162 6.73 15.50 6.24
C ALA A 162 7.23 16.06 4.90
N LYS A 163 7.40 15.22 3.88
CA LYS A 163 7.88 15.66 2.55
C LYS A 163 6.77 16.18 1.62
N GLY A 164 5.52 15.93 1.94
CA GLY A 164 4.46 16.41 1.05
C GLY A 164 3.14 15.65 1.09
N ASP A 165 2.90 14.82 2.09
CA ASP A 165 1.51 14.37 2.33
C ASP A 165 0.75 15.54 2.96
N ALA A 166 0.23 16.41 2.12
CA ALA A 166 -0.31 17.71 2.47
C ALA A 166 -1.58 17.63 3.30
N GLY A 167 -1.95 16.48 3.82
CA GLY A 167 -3.12 16.74 4.40
C GLY A 167 -3.98 15.85 5.21
N GLU A 168 -4.46 16.47 6.21
CA GLU A 168 -5.63 16.09 6.99
C GLU A 168 -6.88 16.84 6.51
N GLY A 169 -6.83 17.47 5.34
CA GLY A 169 -7.97 18.14 4.75
C GLY A 169 -9.12 17.13 4.57
N GLU A 170 -10.23 17.38 5.24
CA GLU A 170 -11.46 16.68 4.90
C GLU A 170 -11.96 17.24 3.57
N GLU A 171 -12.33 16.36 2.66
CA GLU A 171 -12.99 16.79 1.44
C GLU A 171 -14.32 17.44 1.80
N SER A 172 -14.62 18.58 1.18
CA SER A 172 -15.90 19.25 1.35
C SER A 172 -17.06 18.37 0.85
N ASN A 173 -18.27 18.64 1.35
CA ASN A 173 -19.46 17.95 0.87
C ASN A 173 -19.69 18.16 -0.64
N GLU A 174 -19.19 19.24 -1.23
CA GLU A 174 -19.27 19.52 -2.66
C GLU A 174 -18.32 18.60 -3.45
N GLU A 175 -17.11 18.35 -2.93
CA GLU A 175 -16.16 17.38 -3.51
C GLU A 175 -16.64 15.93 -3.36
N LEU A 176 -17.52 15.65 -2.41
CA LEU A 176 -18.11 14.32 -2.16
C LEU A 176 -19.36 14.06 -2.99
N ALA A 177 -19.92 15.06 -3.66
CA ALA A 177 -21.19 14.98 -4.39
C ALA A 177 -21.06 14.43 -5.82
N PHE A 178 -19.97 13.78 -6.20
CA PHE A 178 -19.75 13.15 -7.51
C PHE A 178 -20.12 11.68 -7.52
#